data_d0526957b028597ae3e6aff061b97a9b
#
_entry.id   d0526957b028597ae3e6aff061b97a9b
#
_cell.length_a   1.000
_cell.length_b   1.000
_cell.length_c   1.000
_cell.angle_alpha   90.00
_cell.angle_beta   90.00
_cell.angle_gamma   90.00
#
_symmetry.space_group_name_H-M   'P 1'
#
loop_
_entity.id
_entity.type
_entity.pdbx_description
1 polymer ?
#
loop_
_entity_poly.entity_id
_entity_poly.type
_entity_poly.pdbx_seq_one_letter_code
_entity_poly.pdbx_strand_id
1 'polypeptide(L)'
;MTDSFQSLSGLGQIADDYDAVLCDIWGVIHNGRVPFREACEALERFKERGPVVLISNSPKPSVIIPETFSRLGVPGEFWDAIVTSGDATIDALARCAPGPAFKIGPERDDRLYAGLELNFTDLDSAVFIACSGMYDDDEHPDDYIELLGEARERNISMVCANPDMKVKIGEKIVWCGGALAKIYEDMGGEVIYAGKPHEPIYRLCKAWLDEVTGHVPPPERILCIGDNIFTDLLGAQAQGMDCLFIQDGLHGETEHKFKQLLTHHGISARYVAPRLNW
;
A
#
# COMPACT_ATOMS: atom_id res chain seq x y z
N MET A 1 24.51 -10.87 11.07
CA MET A 1 23.60 -10.54 12.18
C MET A 1 22.50 -11.59 12.15
N THR A 2 22.18 -12.19 13.28
CA THR A 2 21.26 -13.33 13.37
C THR A 2 19.84 -12.90 13.02
N ASP A 3 19.29 -13.48 11.96
CA ASP A 3 17.91 -13.28 11.49
C ASP A 3 16.88 -13.89 12.47
N SER A 4 16.84 -13.38 13.69
CA SER A 4 15.89 -13.82 14.70
C SER A 4 14.82 -12.77 14.91
N PHE A 5 13.67 -12.97 14.28
CA PHE A 5 12.46 -12.25 14.64
C PHE A 5 11.83 -12.87 15.90
N GLN A 6 11.06 -12.07 16.63
CA GLN A 6 10.24 -12.53 17.75
C GLN A 6 8.87 -12.97 17.22
N SER A 7 8.51 -14.23 17.45
CA SER A 7 7.16 -14.72 17.17
C SER A 7 6.20 -14.27 18.26
N LEU A 8 5.09 -13.67 17.87
CA LEU A 8 4.06 -13.19 18.79
C LEU A 8 2.79 -14.04 18.68
N SER A 9 2.11 -14.20 19.79
CA SER A 9 0.77 -14.79 19.84
C SER A 9 -0.34 -13.73 19.71
N GLY A 10 -0.03 -12.44 19.86
CA GLY A 10 -0.95 -11.33 19.72
C GLY A 10 -0.28 -9.97 19.91
N LEU A 11 -0.94 -8.92 19.41
CA LEU A 11 -0.49 -7.54 19.45
C LEU A 11 -0.31 -7.03 20.89
N GLY A 12 -1.16 -7.50 21.82
CA GLY A 12 -1.11 -7.10 23.24
C GLY A 12 0.24 -7.36 23.91
N GLN A 13 1.08 -8.27 23.37
CA GLN A 13 2.41 -8.55 23.95
C GLN A 13 3.42 -7.40 23.78
N ILE A 14 3.18 -6.53 22.80
CA ILE A 14 4.07 -5.41 22.46
C ILE A 14 3.35 -4.05 22.41
N ALA A 15 2.05 -4.02 22.65
CA ALA A 15 1.22 -2.82 22.47
C ALA A 15 1.70 -1.64 23.33
N ASP A 16 2.26 -1.88 24.54
CA ASP A 16 2.75 -0.84 25.44
C ASP A 16 4.08 -0.20 24.97
N ASP A 17 4.75 -0.80 23.99
CA ASP A 17 5.99 -0.28 23.42
C ASP A 17 5.74 0.78 22.33
N TYR A 18 4.48 0.98 21.89
CA TYR A 18 4.14 1.84 20.76
C TYR A 18 3.06 2.85 21.09
N ASP A 19 3.21 4.05 20.51
CA ASP A 19 2.28 5.18 20.68
C ASP A 19 1.30 5.32 19.51
N ALA A 20 1.59 4.68 18.36
CA ALA A 20 0.72 4.66 17.18
C ALA A 20 0.89 3.38 16.37
N VAL A 21 -0.13 3.02 15.61
CA VAL A 21 -0.12 1.90 14.65
C VAL A 21 -0.43 2.40 13.24
N LEU A 22 0.38 1.96 12.27
CA LEU A 22 0.09 2.03 10.83
C LEU A 22 -0.22 0.63 10.32
N CYS A 23 -1.48 0.30 10.07
CA CYS A 23 -1.90 -1.07 9.72
C CYS A 23 -2.33 -1.17 8.27
N ASP A 24 -1.76 -2.13 7.54
CA ASP A 24 -2.26 -2.49 6.21
C ASP A 24 -3.70 -2.97 6.26
N ILE A 25 -4.40 -2.83 5.13
CA ILE A 25 -5.81 -3.22 5.00
C ILE A 25 -5.93 -4.60 4.36
N TRP A 26 -5.34 -4.77 3.18
CA TRP A 26 -5.52 -5.97 2.38
C TRP A 26 -4.60 -7.09 2.87
N GLY A 27 -5.15 -8.24 3.23
CA GLY A 27 -4.39 -9.33 3.84
C GLY A 27 -4.31 -9.29 5.37
N VAL A 28 -4.60 -8.14 5.98
CA VAL A 28 -4.60 -7.95 7.44
C VAL A 28 -6.01 -7.73 7.99
N ILE A 29 -6.82 -6.88 7.35
CA ILE A 29 -8.21 -6.57 7.77
C ILE A 29 -9.23 -7.40 7.00
N HIS A 30 -8.97 -7.66 5.72
CA HIS A 30 -9.81 -8.51 4.86
C HIS A 30 -9.01 -9.09 3.69
N ASN A 31 -9.60 -10.10 3.03
CA ASN A 31 -9.04 -10.69 1.81
C ASN A 31 -9.83 -10.35 0.54
N GLY A 32 -10.61 -9.28 0.57
CA GLY A 32 -11.48 -8.85 -0.52
C GLY A 32 -12.82 -9.58 -0.58
N ARG A 33 -13.08 -10.57 0.29
CA ARG A 33 -14.35 -11.32 0.39
C ARG A 33 -14.90 -11.38 1.81
N VAL A 34 -14.02 -11.60 2.77
CA VAL A 34 -14.40 -11.73 4.18
C VAL A 34 -13.49 -10.86 5.05
N PRO A 35 -14.03 -10.25 6.12
CA PRO A 35 -13.26 -9.51 7.11
C PRO A 35 -12.58 -10.47 8.08
N PHE A 36 -11.44 -10.05 8.63
CA PHE A 36 -10.76 -10.72 9.73
C PHE A 36 -11.13 -10.02 11.05
N ARG A 37 -12.17 -10.52 11.70
CA ARG A 37 -12.76 -9.87 12.89
C ARG A 37 -11.78 -9.73 14.03
N GLU A 38 -10.95 -10.75 14.26
CA GLU A 38 -9.92 -10.74 15.31
C GLU A 38 -8.90 -9.60 15.12
N ALA A 39 -8.57 -9.27 13.86
CA ALA A 39 -7.70 -8.14 13.54
C ALA A 39 -8.37 -6.79 13.90
N CYS A 40 -9.64 -6.64 13.55
CA CYS A 40 -10.41 -5.43 13.91
C CYS A 40 -10.50 -5.25 15.42
N GLU A 41 -10.80 -6.33 16.17
CA GLU A 41 -10.87 -6.32 17.65
C GLU A 41 -9.50 -5.99 18.28
N ALA A 42 -8.40 -6.47 17.69
CA ALA A 42 -7.05 -6.17 18.17
C ALA A 42 -6.72 -4.67 18.01
N LEU A 43 -7.06 -4.08 16.87
CA LEU A 43 -6.86 -2.65 16.63
C LEU A 43 -7.79 -1.78 17.47
N GLU A 44 -9.04 -2.20 17.69
CA GLU A 44 -9.96 -1.50 18.60
C GLU A 44 -9.40 -1.42 20.02
N ARG A 45 -8.78 -2.50 20.53
CA ARG A 45 -8.10 -2.48 21.82
C ARG A 45 -6.86 -1.59 21.81
N PHE A 46 -6.10 -1.56 20.71
CA PHE A 46 -4.94 -0.67 20.60
C PHE A 46 -5.34 0.80 20.64
N LYS A 47 -6.51 1.18 20.12
CA LYS A 47 -7.01 2.57 20.18
C LYS A 47 -7.15 3.13 21.61
N GLU A 48 -7.26 2.28 22.62
CA GLU A 48 -7.22 2.72 24.02
C GLU A 48 -5.82 3.28 24.45
N ARG A 49 -4.78 3.02 23.65
CA ARG A 49 -3.38 3.41 23.91
C ARG A 49 -2.91 4.53 22.99
N GLY A 50 -3.30 4.46 21.74
CA GLY A 50 -2.86 5.41 20.72
C GLY A 50 -3.61 5.27 19.41
N PRO A 51 -3.42 6.21 18.48
CA PRO A 51 -4.12 6.23 17.21
C PRO A 51 -3.77 5.04 16.32
N VAL A 52 -4.78 4.59 15.58
CA VAL A 52 -4.69 3.58 14.54
C VAL A 52 -4.95 4.24 13.20
N VAL A 53 -3.95 4.24 12.33
CA VAL A 53 -4.06 4.68 10.93
C VAL A 53 -4.03 3.45 10.03
N LEU A 54 -5.04 3.27 9.21
CA LEU A 54 -5.01 2.26 8.16
C LEU A 54 -4.24 2.82 6.96
N ILE A 55 -3.26 2.05 6.45
CA ILE A 55 -2.40 2.45 5.34
C ILE A 55 -2.50 1.42 4.20
N SER A 56 -2.86 1.84 2.99
CA SER A 56 -3.15 0.92 1.88
C SER A 56 -2.54 1.35 0.55
N ASN A 57 -2.06 0.39 -0.23
CA ASN A 57 -1.63 0.63 -1.62
C ASN A 57 -2.78 0.73 -2.63
N SER A 58 -4.04 0.71 -2.16
CA SER A 58 -5.19 0.95 -3.02
C SER A 58 -5.07 2.27 -3.78
N PRO A 59 -5.34 2.30 -5.10
CA PRO A 59 -5.38 3.54 -5.87
C PRO A 59 -6.61 4.39 -5.56
N LYS A 60 -7.58 3.86 -4.80
CA LYS A 60 -8.80 4.57 -4.42
C LYS A 60 -8.51 5.59 -3.34
N PRO A 61 -9.05 6.81 -3.43
CA PRO A 61 -9.01 7.77 -2.33
C PRO A 61 -9.58 7.18 -1.03
N SER A 62 -9.02 7.55 0.10
CA SER A 62 -9.39 7.02 1.43
C SER A 62 -10.87 7.16 1.76
N VAL A 63 -11.51 8.23 1.29
CA VAL A 63 -12.96 8.50 1.51
C VAL A 63 -13.88 7.40 0.96
N ILE A 64 -13.38 6.53 0.07
CA ILE A 64 -14.15 5.43 -0.55
C ILE A 64 -13.99 4.13 0.25
N ILE A 65 -12.96 3.99 1.04
CA ILE A 65 -12.64 2.74 1.74
C ILE A 65 -13.76 2.31 2.71
N PRO A 66 -14.42 3.21 3.50
CA PRO A 66 -15.54 2.84 4.37
C PRO A 66 -16.73 2.21 3.61
N GLU A 67 -17.00 2.63 2.37
CA GLU A 67 -18.03 1.99 1.53
C GLU A 67 -17.66 0.53 1.21
N THR A 68 -16.37 0.27 0.97
CA THR A 68 -15.85 -1.08 0.73
C THR A 68 -15.96 -1.94 1.99
N PHE A 69 -15.60 -1.40 3.15
CA PHE A 69 -15.74 -2.05 4.44
C PHE A 69 -17.19 -2.44 4.74
N SER A 70 -18.12 -1.52 4.53
CA SER A 70 -19.55 -1.78 4.70
C SER A 70 -20.04 -2.95 3.83
N ARG A 71 -19.65 -3.00 2.55
CA ARG A 71 -20.01 -4.10 1.64
C ARG A 71 -19.42 -5.44 2.04
N LEU A 72 -18.23 -5.45 2.62
CA LEU A 72 -17.54 -6.66 3.08
C LEU A 72 -17.99 -7.11 4.48
N GLY A 73 -18.76 -6.28 5.19
CA GLY A 73 -19.15 -6.54 6.57
C GLY A 73 -17.99 -6.42 7.56
N VAL A 74 -17.01 -5.58 7.25
CA VAL A 74 -15.94 -5.21 8.19
C VAL A 74 -16.58 -4.47 9.37
N PRO A 75 -16.38 -4.91 10.63
CA PRO A 75 -17.03 -4.29 11.77
C PRO A 75 -16.41 -2.92 12.07
N GLY A 76 -17.27 -2.02 12.54
CA GLY A 76 -17.06 -0.87 13.39
C GLY A 76 -15.91 0.09 13.12
N GLU A 77 -15.58 0.89 14.12
CA GLU A 77 -14.66 2.03 14.04
C GLU A 77 -13.33 1.74 14.77
N PHE A 78 -12.63 0.70 14.36
CA PHE A 78 -11.35 0.28 14.92
C PHE A 78 -10.15 1.11 14.40
N TRP A 79 -10.39 2.13 13.61
CA TRP A 79 -9.38 3.06 13.10
C TRP A 79 -9.74 4.51 13.41
N ASP A 80 -8.74 5.39 13.33
CA ASP A 80 -8.91 6.83 13.49
C ASP A 80 -8.75 7.55 12.15
N ALA A 81 -7.89 7.02 11.26
CA ALA A 81 -7.74 7.51 9.90
C ALA A 81 -7.48 6.38 8.90
N ILE A 82 -7.70 6.70 7.63
CA ILE A 82 -7.32 5.86 6.49
C ILE A 82 -6.49 6.72 5.55
N VAL A 83 -5.33 6.23 5.14
CA VAL A 83 -4.44 6.85 4.15
C VAL A 83 -4.17 5.83 3.06
N THR A 84 -4.36 6.23 1.81
CA THR A 84 -4.16 5.34 0.66
C THR A 84 -3.06 5.84 -0.27
N SER A 85 -2.55 4.94 -1.10
CA SER A 85 -1.69 5.32 -2.22
C SER A 85 -2.43 6.28 -3.16
N GLY A 86 -3.76 6.13 -3.29
CA GLY A 86 -4.59 7.07 -4.05
C GLY A 86 -4.47 8.50 -3.52
N ASP A 87 -4.57 8.70 -2.18
CA ASP A 87 -4.41 10.04 -1.58
C ASP A 87 -3.03 10.63 -1.85
N ALA A 88 -1.97 9.81 -1.68
CA ALA A 88 -0.60 10.25 -1.96
C ALA A 88 -0.36 10.52 -3.46
N THR A 89 -1.05 9.81 -4.33
CA THR A 89 -0.96 9.98 -5.78
C THR A 89 -1.65 11.27 -6.24
N ILE A 90 -2.74 11.68 -5.60
CA ILE A 90 -3.42 12.95 -5.90
C ILE A 90 -2.43 14.12 -5.82
N ASP A 91 -1.59 14.15 -4.81
CA ASP A 91 -0.53 15.17 -4.68
C ASP A 91 0.48 15.15 -5.84
N ALA A 92 0.87 13.96 -6.29
CA ALA A 92 1.80 13.80 -7.41
C ALA A 92 1.14 14.24 -8.74
N LEU A 93 -0.10 13.83 -8.97
CA LEU A 93 -0.86 14.19 -10.17
C LEU A 93 -1.18 15.69 -10.22
N ALA A 94 -1.49 16.32 -9.08
CA ALA A 94 -1.74 17.76 -9.00
C ALA A 94 -0.53 18.60 -9.47
N ARG A 95 0.69 18.09 -9.24
CA ARG A 95 1.92 18.76 -9.72
C ARG A 95 2.14 18.58 -11.22
N CYS A 96 1.54 17.56 -11.83
CA CYS A 96 1.59 17.31 -13.27
C CYS A 96 0.42 17.96 -14.02
N ALA A 97 -0.62 18.43 -13.31
CA ALA A 97 -1.78 19.07 -13.91
C ALA A 97 -1.40 20.39 -14.62
N PRO A 98 -2.10 20.77 -15.71
CA PRO A 98 -3.27 20.09 -16.30
C PRO A 98 -2.94 18.91 -17.23
N GLY A 99 -1.73 18.53 -17.40
CA GLY A 99 -1.28 17.50 -18.33
C GLY A 99 -0.77 18.10 -19.65
N PRO A 100 -1.03 17.46 -20.81
CA PRO A 100 -1.91 16.31 -21.06
C PRO A 100 -1.38 14.97 -20.52
N ALA A 101 -2.28 14.11 -20.03
CA ALA A 101 -1.97 12.83 -19.44
C ALA A 101 -2.52 11.65 -20.25
N PHE A 102 -1.76 10.57 -20.35
CA PHE A 102 -2.26 9.30 -20.85
C PHE A 102 -2.70 8.43 -19.66
N LYS A 103 -3.96 7.95 -19.68
CA LYS A 103 -4.49 7.14 -18.58
C LYS A 103 -4.31 5.65 -18.88
N ILE A 104 -3.71 4.91 -17.92
CA ILE A 104 -3.73 3.46 -17.89
C ILE A 104 -4.41 3.04 -16.57
N GLY A 105 -5.55 2.39 -16.68
CA GLY A 105 -6.30 1.92 -15.53
C GLY A 105 -7.79 1.76 -15.79
N PRO A 106 -8.47 0.96 -14.95
CA PRO A 106 -9.88 0.68 -15.11
C PRO A 106 -10.75 1.89 -14.72
N GLU A 107 -11.93 2.01 -15.31
CA GLU A 107 -12.90 3.10 -15.02
C GLU A 107 -13.30 3.16 -13.53
N ARG A 108 -13.28 2.02 -12.82
CA ARG A 108 -13.58 1.98 -11.38
C ARG A 108 -12.63 2.80 -10.50
N ASP A 109 -11.45 3.18 -11.04
CA ASP A 109 -10.45 3.98 -10.35
C ASP A 109 -10.53 5.47 -10.73
N ASP A 110 -11.48 5.89 -11.58
CA ASP A 110 -11.62 7.28 -12.05
C ASP A 110 -11.89 8.29 -10.92
N ARG A 111 -12.38 7.82 -9.77
CA ARG A 111 -12.52 8.66 -8.58
C ARG A 111 -11.15 9.18 -8.06
N LEU A 112 -10.03 8.54 -8.43
CA LEU A 112 -8.68 9.04 -8.16
C LEU A 112 -8.44 10.42 -8.77
N TYR A 113 -9.05 10.67 -9.93
CA TYR A 113 -8.84 11.89 -10.71
C TYR A 113 -9.86 12.97 -10.41
N ALA A 114 -10.86 12.68 -9.57
CA ALA A 114 -11.92 13.63 -9.23
C ALA A 114 -11.36 14.87 -8.53
N GLY A 115 -11.69 16.04 -9.03
CA GLY A 115 -11.19 17.32 -8.49
C GLY A 115 -9.81 17.73 -8.98
N LEU A 116 -9.13 16.90 -9.77
CA LEU A 116 -7.91 17.26 -10.48
C LEU A 116 -8.29 17.79 -11.87
N GLU A 117 -7.76 18.94 -12.24
CA GLU A 117 -7.94 19.50 -13.60
C GLU A 117 -6.96 18.83 -14.58
N LEU A 118 -7.13 17.50 -14.78
CA LEU A 118 -6.30 16.72 -15.70
C LEU A 118 -6.98 16.63 -17.08
N ASN A 119 -6.21 16.91 -18.12
CA ASN A 119 -6.62 16.69 -19.49
C ASN A 119 -6.10 15.33 -19.99
N PHE A 120 -6.99 14.36 -20.14
CA PHE A 120 -6.64 13.04 -20.67
C PHE A 120 -6.63 13.04 -22.19
N THR A 121 -5.62 12.39 -22.78
CA THR A 121 -5.38 12.39 -24.23
C THR A 121 -4.76 11.06 -24.65
N ASP A 122 -4.59 10.88 -25.96
CA ASP A 122 -3.82 9.77 -26.52
C ASP A 122 -2.35 9.87 -26.16
N LEU A 123 -1.63 8.73 -26.20
CA LEU A 123 -0.22 8.64 -25.83
C LEU A 123 0.65 9.65 -26.60
N ASP A 124 0.35 9.86 -27.90
CA ASP A 124 1.08 10.78 -28.76
C ASP A 124 1.11 12.23 -28.28
N SER A 125 0.11 12.66 -27.57
CA SER A 125 0.00 14.02 -27.05
C SER A 125 0.35 14.13 -25.57
N ALA A 126 0.49 13.00 -24.85
CA ALA A 126 0.71 12.98 -23.43
C ALA A 126 2.13 13.41 -23.03
N VAL A 127 2.25 14.06 -21.88
CA VAL A 127 3.55 14.42 -21.26
C VAL A 127 3.86 13.57 -20.02
N PHE A 128 2.87 12.83 -19.51
CA PHE A 128 3.06 11.81 -18.47
C PHE A 128 1.95 10.75 -18.56
N ILE A 129 2.21 9.61 -17.90
CA ILE A 129 1.23 8.51 -17.73
C ILE A 129 0.66 8.57 -16.32
N ALA A 130 -0.68 8.54 -16.19
CA ALA A 130 -1.39 8.32 -14.94
C ALA A 130 -1.83 6.85 -14.89
N CYS A 131 -1.13 6.02 -14.10
CA CYS A 131 -1.33 4.58 -14.05
C CYS A 131 -1.93 4.16 -12.70
N SER A 132 -3.16 3.59 -12.70
CA SER A 132 -3.78 2.97 -11.53
C SER A 132 -3.81 1.45 -11.58
N GLY A 133 -3.59 0.85 -12.75
CA GLY A 133 -3.63 -0.60 -12.98
C GLY A 133 -3.79 -0.93 -14.45
N MET A 134 -4.10 -2.18 -14.78
CA MET A 134 -4.53 -2.58 -16.11
C MET A 134 -5.98 -2.14 -16.37
N TYR A 135 -6.41 -2.15 -17.62
CA TYR A 135 -7.80 -1.78 -17.95
C TYR A 135 -8.80 -2.84 -17.46
N ASP A 136 -8.42 -4.11 -17.48
CA ASP A 136 -9.24 -5.23 -16.99
C ASP A 136 -8.44 -6.16 -16.06
N ASP A 137 -9.14 -6.84 -15.13
CA ASP A 137 -8.55 -7.78 -14.16
C ASP A 137 -8.05 -9.10 -14.80
N ASP A 138 -8.39 -9.37 -16.04
CA ASP A 138 -7.97 -10.56 -16.79
C ASP A 138 -6.76 -10.30 -17.72
N GLU A 139 -6.32 -9.04 -17.83
CA GLU A 139 -5.16 -8.66 -18.65
C GLU A 139 -3.84 -9.03 -17.97
N HIS A 140 -2.80 -9.23 -18.80
CA HIS A 140 -1.45 -9.51 -18.32
C HIS A 140 -0.54 -8.28 -18.54
N PRO A 141 0.40 -7.99 -17.63
CA PRO A 141 1.32 -6.85 -17.81
C PRO A 141 2.11 -6.88 -19.11
N ASP A 142 2.40 -8.06 -19.64
CA ASP A 142 3.12 -8.23 -20.92
C ASP A 142 2.33 -7.68 -22.12
N ASP A 143 1.00 -7.59 -22.02
CA ASP A 143 0.14 -7.02 -23.07
C ASP A 143 0.41 -5.52 -23.28
N TYR A 144 1.07 -4.89 -22.33
CA TYR A 144 1.40 -3.46 -22.33
C TYR A 144 2.84 -3.13 -22.79
N ILE A 145 3.66 -4.16 -23.11
CA ILE A 145 5.08 -3.96 -23.45
C ILE A 145 5.26 -2.99 -24.63
N GLU A 146 4.46 -3.13 -25.68
CA GLU A 146 4.54 -2.26 -26.86
C GLU A 146 4.17 -0.82 -26.51
N LEU A 147 3.05 -0.62 -25.83
CA LEU A 147 2.58 0.68 -25.36
C LEU A 147 3.60 1.39 -24.44
N LEU A 148 4.18 0.64 -23.49
CA LEU A 148 5.18 1.16 -22.56
C LEU A 148 6.50 1.46 -23.30
N GLY A 149 6.85 0.67 -24.31
CA GLY A 149 7.99 0.93 -25.19
C GLY A 149 7.86 2.25 -25.93
N GLU A 150 6.72 2.52 -26.55
CA GLU A 150 6.40 3.80 -27.20
C GLU A 150 6.50 4.97 -26.22
N ALA A 151 5.94 4.82 -25.02
CA ALA A 151 6.02 5.83 -23.97
C ALA A 151 7.48 6.10 -23.56
N ARG A 152 8.30 5.03 -23.45
CA ARG A 152 9.73 5.14 -23.11
C ARG A 152 10.54 5.87 -24.18
N GLU A 153 10.29 5.63 -25.46
CA GLU A 153 10.94 6.35 -26.58
C GLU A 153 10.67 7.85 -26.51
N ARG A 154 9.52 8.24 -26.00
CA ARG A 154 9.11 9.63 -25.81
C ARG A 154 9.61 10.26 -24.50
N ASN A 155 10.26 9.48 -23.63
CA ASN A 155 10.79 9.90 -22.33
C ASN A 155 9.71 10.55 -21.41
N ILE A 156 8.48 10.09 -21.43
CA ILE A 156 7.43 10.57 -20.52
C ILE A 156 7.51 9.81 -19.20
N SER A 157 7.26 10.48 -18.07
CA SER A 157 7.26 9.82 -16.76
C SER A 157 5.92 9.13 -16.49
N MET A 158 5.92 8.14 -15.59
CA MET A 158 4.72 7.46 -15.12
C MET A 158 4.47 7.80 -13.64
N VAL A 159 3.25 8.19 -13.29
CA VAL A 159 2.78 8.27 -11.90
C VAL A 159 2.00 6.99 -11.61
N CYS A 160 2.53 6.15 -10.72
CA CYS A 160 1.95 4.86 -10.35
C CYS A 160 1.16 4.98 -9.04
N ALA A 161 -0.16 4.79 -9.14
CA ALA A 161 -1.09 4.93 -8.02
C ALA A 161 -1.21 3.67 -7.15
N ASN A 162 -0.75 2.52 -7.63
CA ASN A 162 -0.75 1.25 -6.88
C ASN A 162 0.58 0.53 -7.09
N PRO A 163 1.54 0.66 -6.16
CA PRO A 163 2.86 0.03 -6.27
C PRO A 163 2.87 -1.50 -6.15
N ASP A 164 1.79 -2.13 -5.70
CA ASP A 164 1.74 -3.59 -5.60
C ASP A 164 1.88 -4.24 -6.98
N MET A 165 2.63 -5.34 -7.04
CA MET A 165 2.76 -6.11 -8.29
C MET A 165 1.47 -6.85 -8.62
N LYS A 166 0.83 -7.42 -7.61
CA LYS A 166 -0.39 -8.22 -7.72
C LYS A 166 -1.10 -8.31 -6.38
N VAL A 167 -2.40 -8.57 -6.43
CA VAL A 167 -3.24 -8.78 -5.26
C VAL A 167 -4.06 -10.06 -5.43
N LYS A 168 -4.34 -10.77 -4.33
CA LYS A 168 -5.22 -11.93 -4.35
C LYS A 168 -6.64 -11.51 -3.94
N ILE A 169 -7.63 -11.72 -4.82
CA ILE A 169 -9.04 -11.46 -4.57
C ILE A 169 -9.77 -12.81 -4.47
N GLY A 170 -9.95 -13.30 -3.26
CA GLY A 170 -10.40 -14.68 -3.05
C GLY A 170 -9.33 -15.65 -3.56
N GLU A 171 -9.64 -16.43 -4.61
CA GLU A 171 -8.68 -17.34 -5.23
C GLU A 171 -8.04 -16.77 -6.51
N LYS A 172 -8.53 -15.65 -7.03
CA LYS A 172 -8.00 -15.01 -8.24
C LYS A 172 -6.81 -14.10 -7.89
N ILE A 173 -5.72 -14.23 -8.64
CA ILE A 173 -4.61 -13.28 -8.63
C ILE A 173 -4.90 -12.23 -9.69
N VAL A 174 -4.85 -10.95 -9.31
CA VAL A 174 -5.03 -9.78 -10.17
C VAL A 174 -3.74 -8.98 -10.16
N TRP A 175 -3.27 -8.60 -11.34
CA TRP A 175 -2.12 -7.73 -11.48
C TRP A 175 -2.47 -6.28 -11.15
N CYS A 176 -1.52 -5.56 -10.58
CA CYS A 176 -1.69 -4.16 -10.16
C CYS A 176 -0.77 -3.23 -10.96
N GLY A 177 -0.95 -1.94 -10.77
CA GLY A 177 -0.17 -0.90 -11.46
C GLY A 177 1.34 -1.03 -11.30
N GLY A 178 1.80 -1.54 -10.16
CA GLY A 178 3.22 -1.80 -9.90
C GLY A 178 3.86 -2.77 -10.89
N ALA A 179 3.09 -3.70 -11.45
CA ALA A 179 3.61 -4.59 -12.48
C ALA A 179 3.94 -3.84 -13.78
N LEU A 180 3.09 -2.90 -14.19
CA LEU A 180 3.35 -2.03 -15.35
C LEU A 180 4.50 -1.06 -15.08
N ALA A 181 4.50 -0.47 -13.90
CA ALA A 181 5.55 0.42 -13.44
C ALA A 181 6.92 -0.24 -13.45
N LYS A 182 7.01 -1.50 -12.98
CA LYS A 182 8.24 -2.28 -13.00
C LYS A 182 8.74 -2.57 -14.41
N ILE A 183 7.85 -2.96 -15.34
CA ILE A 183 8.20 -3.14 -16.75
C ILE A 183 8.73 -1.82 -17.34
N TYR A 184 8.08 -0.71 -17.03
CA TYR A 184 8.48 0.60 -17.50
C TYR A 184 9.86 1.02 -16.98
N GLU A 185 10.14 0.80 -15.68
CA GLU A 185 11.48 1.02 -15.10
C GLU A 185 12.55 0.14 -15.74
N ASP A 186 12.25 -1.15 -15.98
CA ASP A 186 13.19 -2.08 -16.61
C ASP A 186 13.54 -1.68 -18.05
N MET A 187 12.64 -0.96 -18.74
CA MET A 187 12.90 -0.31 -20.02
C MET A 187 13.66 1.03 -19.88
N GLY A 188 13.96 1.47 -18.64
CA GLY A 188 14.61 2.74 -18.33
C GLY A 188 13.65 3.92 -18.33
N GLY A 189 12.36 3.72 -18.14
CA GLY A 189 11.35 4.75 -17.91
C GLY A 189 11.44 5.31 -16.49
N GLU A 190 11.02 6.57 -16.31
CA GLU A 190 10.93 7.20 -14.99
C GLU A 190 9.56 6.91 -14.37
N VAL A 191 9.54 6.40 -13.12
CA VAL A 191 8.31 6.13 -12.38
C VAL A 191 8.30 6.88 -11.06
N ILE A 192 7.18 7.55 -10.78
CA ILE A 192 6.89 8.21 -9.51
C ILE A 192 5.91 7.33 -8.73
N TYR A 193 6.37 6.77 -7.62
CA TYR A 193 5.56 5.96 -6.73
C TYR A 193 5.10 6.77 -5.52
N ALA A 194 3.81 6.64 -5.15
CA ALA A 194 3.24 7.35 -4.02
C ALA A 194 2.93 6.45 -2.81
N GLY A 195 2.65 5.15 -3.02
CA GLY A 195 2.32 4.18 -2.00
C GLY A 195 3.52 3.51 -1.33
N LYS A 196 3.27 2.55 -0.42
CA LYS A 196 4.29 1.73 0.24
C LYS A 196 5.12 0.96 -0.79
N PRO A 197 6.44 0.85 -0.65
CA PRO A 197 7.29 1.23 0.49
C PRO A 197 7.80 2.69 0.45
N HIS A 198 7.32 3.53 -0.47
CA HIS A 198 7.85 4.87 -0.74
C HIS A 198 7.36 5.90 0.28
N GLU A 199 8.15 6.94 0.50
CA GLU A 199 7.96 7.97 1.54
C GLU A 199 6.61 8.71 1.45
N PRO A 200 6.04 9.07 0.28
CA PRO A 200 4.90 9.97 0.21
C PRO A 200 3.70 9.53 1.06
N ILE A 201 3.34 8.24 1.06
CA ILE A 201 2.22 7.73 1.86
C ILE A 201 2.49 7.82 3.37
N TYR A 202 3.74 7.55 3.80
CA TYR A 202 4.13 7.67 5.22
C TYR A 202 4.13 9.12 5.69
N ARG A 203 4.48 10.06 4.81
CA ARG A 203 4.41 11.50 5.10
C ARG A 203 2.97 11.94 5.39
N LEU A 204 2.00 11.44 4.62
CA LEU A 204 0.58 11.69 4.90
C LEU A 204 0.14 11.11 6.25
N CYS A 205 0.57 9.87 6.57
CA CYS A 205 0.27 9.28 7.87
C CYS A 205 0.86 10.11 9.01
N LYS A 206 2.12 10.56 8.89
CA LYS A 206 2.78 11.40 9.89
C LYS A 206 2.11 12.78 10.04
N ALA A 207 1.70 13.38 8.92
CA ALA A 207 0.97 14.66 8.94
C ALA A 207 -0.38 14.52 9.67
N TRP A 208 -1.09 13.43 9.44
CA TRP A 208 -2.34 13.15 10.17
C TRP A 208 -2.08 12.92 11.67
N LEU A 209 -1.04 12.14 12.02
CA LEU A 209 -0.66 11.95 13.43
C LEU A 209 -0.36 13.28 14.12
N ASP A 210 0.39 14.17 13.46
CA ASP A 210 0.68 15.51 13.99
C ASP A 210 -0.58 16.35 14.21
N GLU A 211 -1.50 16.34 13.26
CA GLU A 211 -2.77 17.06 13.33
C GLU A 211 -3.64 16.60 14.52
N VAL A 212 -3.72 15.29 14.75
CA VAL A 212 -4.64 14.72 15.75
C VAL A 212 -4.04 14.65 17.14
N THR A 213 -2.74 14.37 17.26
CA THR A 213 -2.07 14.21 18.57
C THR A 213 -1.23 15.41 18.99
N GLY A 214 -1.02 16.38 18.07
CA GLY A 214 -0.18 17.55 18.29
C GLY A 214 1.32 17.27 18.21
N HIS A 215 1.71 16.05 17.85
CA HIS A 215 3.11 15.66 17.60
C HIS A 215 3.19 14.36 16.80
N VAL A 216 4.28 14.13 16.10
CA VAL A 216 4.57 12.83 15.49
C VAL A 216 5.40 12.00 16.46
N PRO A 217 4.95 10.81 16.89
CA PRO A 217 5.80 9.93 17.70
C PRO A 217 7.11 9.60 16.96
N PRO A 218 8.21 9.40 17.69
CA PRO A 218 9.46 8.99 17.06
C PRO A 218 9.27 7.63 16.35
N PRO A 219 9.99 7.37 15.24
CA PRO A 219 9.77 6.18 14.40
C PRO A 219 9.74 4.86 15.17
N GLU A 220 10.60 4.70 16.17
CA GLU A 220 10.69 3.52 17.02
C GLU A 220 9.47 3.33 17.95
N ARG A 221 8.59 4.32 18.04
CA ARG A 221 7.32 4.29 18.80
C ARG A 221 6.10 4.13 17.87
N ILE A 222 6.31 3.96 16.57
CA ILE A 222 5.26 3.70 15.58
C ILE A 222 5.42 2.26 15.09
N LEU A 223 4.38 1.45 15.24
CA LEU A 223 4.35 0.07 14.76
C LEU A 223 3.64 0.00 13.41
N CYS A 224 4.34 -0.49 12.38
CA CYS A 224 3.70 -0.93 11.14
C CYS A 224 3.17 -2.36 11.30
N ILE A 225 2.04 -2.68 10.67
CA ILE A 225 1.48 -4.04 10.60
C ILE A 225 1.13 -4.32 9.14
N GLY A 226 1.62 -5.44 8.59
CA GLY A 226 1.35 -5.80 7.20
C GLY A 226 1.76 -7.22 6.85
N ASP A 227 1.42 -7.67 5.64
CA ASP A 227 1.63 -9.06 5.18
C ASP A 227 2.57 -9.17 3.97
N ASN A 228 3.09 -8.03 3.48
CA ASN A 228 3.94 -8.01 2.31
C ASN A 228 5.37 -7.53 2.65
N ILE A 229 6.36 -8.36 2.29
CA ILE A 229 7.79 -8.08 2.55
C ILE A 229 8.26 -6.81 1.84
N PHE A 230 7.82 -6.60 0.58
CA PHE A 230 8.35 -5.56 -0.30
C PHE A 230 7.62 -4.22 -0.17
N THR A 231 6.48 -4.18 0.48
CA THR A 231 5.73 -2.94 0.74
C THR A 231 5.71 -2.61 2.23
N ASP A 232 5.25 -3.51 3.08
CA ASP A 232 5.09 -3.23 4.51
C ASP A 232 6.40 -3.30 5.28
N LEU A 233 7.13 -4.45 5.21
CA LEU A 233 8.40 -4.58 5.90
C LEU A 233 9.46 -3.61 5.36
N LEU A 234 9.62 -3.57 4.04
CA LEU A 234 10.60 -2.68 3.41
C LEU A 234 10.27 -1.21 3.69
N GLY A 235 8.99 -0.86 3.64
CA GLY A 235 8.54 0.50 3.91
C GLY A 235 8.75 0.90 5.38
N ALA A 236 8.39 0.04 6.34
CA ALA A 236 8.66 0.27 7.76
C ALA A 236 10.17 0.45 8.02
N GLN A 237 10.99 -0.44 7.47
CA GLN A 237 12.46 -0.34 7.56
C GLN A 237 12.98 0.98 6.99
N ALA A 238 12.49 1.42 5.82
CA ALA A 238 12.89 2.67 5.20
C ALA A 238 12.50 3.91 6.03
N GLN A 239 11.44 3.80 6.85
CA GLN A 239 10.99 4.86 7.77
C GLN A 239 11.62 4.77 9.16
N GLY A 240 12.44 3.75 9.46
CA GLY A 240 13.00 3.51 10.78
C GLY A 240 11.98 3.02 11.81
N MET A 241 10.86 2.43 11.34
CA MET A 241 9.78 1.90 12.16
C MET A 241 9.91 0.38 12.30
N ASP A 242 9.39 -0.17 13.40
CA ASP A 242 9.22 -1.62 13.54
C ASP A 242 8.00 -2.09 12.74
N CYS A 243 8.04 -3.38 12.34
CA CYS A 243 6.90 -4.01 11.68
C CYS A 243 6.54 -5.34 12.34
N LEU A 244 5.25 -5.54 12.60
CA LEU A 244 4.64 -6.83 12.87
C LEU A 244 4.21 -7.46 11.55
N PHE A 245 4.94 -8.46 11.09
CA PHE A 245 4.64 -9.15 9.85
C PHE A 245 3.59 -10.25 10.06
N ILE A 246 2.53 -10.23 9.24
CA ILE A 246 1.42 -11.20 9.28
C ILE A 246 1.66 -12.28 8.23
N GLN A 247 1.90 -13.53 8.69
CA GLN A 247 2.32 -14.63 7.82
C GLN A 247 1.18 -15.26 7.00
N ASP A 248 -0.02 -15.38 7.59
CA ASP A 248 -1.20 -16.00 6.94
C ASP A 248 -1.93 -15.04 6.00
N GLY A 249 -1.34 -13.86 5.73
CA GLY A 249 -1.84 -12.90 4.76
C GLY A 249 -1.78 -13.42 3.32
N LEU A 250 -1.82 -12.51 2.35
CA LEU A 250 -1.91 -12.89 0.94
C LEU A 250 -0.69 -13.63 0.40
N HIS A 251 0.45 -13.51 1.04
CA HIS A 251 1.72 -14.04 0.54
C HIS A 251 2.15 -15.36 1.17
N GLY A 252 1.53 -15.82 2.29
CA GLY A 252 1.60 -17.17 2.88
C GLY A 252 2.92 -17.94 2.72
N GLU A 253 4.06 -17.27 2.91
CA GLU A 253 5.37 -17.88 2.68
C GLU A 253 5.73 -18.85 3.82
N THR A 254 6.37 -19.98 3.50
CA THR A 254 6.94 -20.84 4.54
C THR A 254 8.02 -20.07 5.31
N GLU A 255 8.18 -20.35 6.62
CA GLU A 255 9.20 -19.68 7.46
C GLU A 255 10.60 -19.70 6.81
N HIS A 256 10.97 -20.82 6.19
CA HIS A 256 12.25 -20.96 5.52
C HIS A 256 12.37 -19.98 4.31
N LYS A 257 11.36 -19.93 3.48
CA LYS A 257 11.34 -19.04 2.30
C LYS A 257 11.29 -17.58 2.73
N PHE A 258 10.52 -17.26 3.78
CA PHE A 258 10.47 -15.93 4.37
C PHE A 258 11.87 -15.47 4.82
N LYS A 259 12.60 -16.29 5.61
CA LYS A 259 13.98 -16.00 6.02
C LYS A 259 14.94 -15.83 4.85
N GLN A 260 14.82 -16.67 3.81
CA GLN A 260 15.63 -16.53 2.59
C GLN A 260 15.38 -15.21 1.88
N LEU A 261 14.10 -14.79 1.74
CA LEU A 261 13.75 -13.51 1.11
C LEU A 261 14.28 -12.32 1.91
N LEU A 262 14.11 -12.33 3.23
CA LEU A 262 14.65 -11.29 4.11
C LEU A 262 16.17 -11.14 3.93
N THR A 263 16.91 -12.26 4.01
CA THR A 263 18.37 -12.25 3.87
C THR A 263 18.81 -11.77 2.48
N HIS A 264 18.15 -12.28 1.42
CA HIS A 264 18.50 -11.94 0.05
C HIS A 264 18.34 -10.44 -0.26
N HIS A 265 17.29 -9.83 0.30
CA HIS A 265 16.97 -8.42 0.05
C HIS A 265 17.48 -7.45 1.14
N GLY A 266 18.15 -7.95 2.19
CA GLY A 266 18.63 -7.11 3.29
C GLY A 266 17.49 -6.47 4.11
N ILE A 267 16.32 -7.12 4.13
CA ILE A 267 15.15 -6.67 4.88
C ILE A 267 15.15 -7.37 6.25
N SER A 268 14.77 -6.65 7.30
CA SER A 268 14.64 -7.18 8.65
C SER A 268 13.19 -7.18 9.12
N ALA A 269 12.78 -8.25 9.82
CA ALA A 269 11.52 -8.31 10.55
C ALA A 269 11.83 -8.37 12.05
N ARG A 270 11.21 -7.49 12.84
CA ARG A 270 11.34 -7.55 14.30
C ARG A 270 10.35 -8.53 14.92
N TYR A 271 9.10 -8.49 14.45
CA TYR A 271 8.00 -9.30 14.94
C TYR A 271 7.30 -10.04 13.81
N VAL A 272 6.82 -11.23 14.14
CA VAL A 272 6.05 -12.07 13.23
C VAL A 272 4.89 -12.71 13.99
N ALA A 273 3.71 -12.72 13.41
CA ALA A 273 2.55 -13.44 13.90
C ALA A 273 1.83 -14.17 12.75
N PRO A 274 1.16 -15.29 13.00
CA PRO A 274 0.36 -15.96 11.97
C PRO A 274 -0.77 -15.05 11.47
N ARG A 275 -1.48 -14.40 12.39
CA ARG A 275 -2.60 -13.49 12.15
C ARG A 275 -2.56 -12.32 13.13
N LEU A 276 -3.19 -11.22 12.75
CA LEU A 276 -3.39 -10.13 13.69
C LEU A 276 -4.51 -10.50 14.67
N ASN A 277 -4.17 -10.54 15.92
CA ASN A 277 -5.07 -10.70 17.07
C ASN A 277 -4.48 -9.95 18.27
N TRP A 278 -5.21 -9.95 19.38
CA TRP A 278 -4.75 -9.28 20.61
C TRP A 278 -3.85 -10.11 21.48
#